data_a84b45db5478dddec02714bb40a1465c
#
_entry.id   a84b45db5478dddec02714bb40a1465c
#
_cell.length_a   1.000
_cell.length_b   1.000
_cell.length_c   1.000
_cell.angle_alpha   90.00
_cell.angle_beta   90.00
_cell.angle_gamma   90.00
#
_symmetry.space_group_name_H-M   'P 1'
#
loop_
_entity.id
_entity.type
_entity.pdbx_description
1 polymer ?
#
loop_
_entity_poly.entity_id
_entity_poly.type
_entity_poly.pdbx_seq_one_letter_code
_entity_poly.pdbx_strand_id
1 'polypeptide(L)'
;MSSASQEQLLKDQNIIVFGEDFGRHAHSLEHLLRPLFPYNQWIWVETIGIRSPKFSIYDLRRIFEKLTKWFKPQVTHEGIEVPENITIVRPLMIPFNQYGIIRRLNRWSVNRTVGRALQARGMATVLSIYSIPNAADYIGDFNETLKVYVCVDEFSLWPGLNYKMVKNMEDLLLKKSDLVFATSKSLQKTKSNGKSETFLLTHGVEFQHFNIGPKALSSNHPLQICYFGLFDERSDQKILKDIASSLPEEQIHIYGNVVCSIDELTNFKNIHFHGPVPYKKLPQVISAMDIFILPYVRNELTENINPLKLKEYLSTGRPVIATGLPEVAAYKDHLYLGNDSQDFIEHIKAIKAGKSLDTQKTLEYLAANETWVAKAKFFSSEILKRLP
;
A
#
# COMPACT_ATOMS: atom_id res chain seq x y z
N MET A 1 12.56 -28.02 14.12
CA MET A 1 11.12 -27.79 14.39
C MET A 1 10.50 -27.18 13.19
N SER A 2 9.85 -27.94 12.60
CA SER A 2 8.74 -28.18 11.66
C SER A 2 8.52 -27.11 10.57
N SER A 3 8.93 -27.45 9.34
CA SER A 3 8.59 -26.76 8.08
C SER A 3 7.08 -26.79 7.73
N ALA A 4 6.28 -27.56 8.44
CA ALA A 4 4.85 -27.73 8.15
C ALA A 4 3.95 -26.56 8.61
N SER A 5 4.40 -25.71 9.54
CA SER A 5 3.60 -24.59 10.04
C SER A 5 3.66 -23.33 9.16
N GLN A 6 4.54 -23.25 8.18
CA GLN A 6 4.70 -22.08 7.31
C GLN A 6 3.76 -22.05 6.09
N GLU A 7 3.00 -23.12 5.85
CA GLU A 7 2.15 -23.22 4.64
C GLU A 7 0.66 -23.04 4.90
N GLN A 8 0.22 -22.94 6.15
CA GLN A 8 -1.19 -22.92 6.48
C GLN A 8 -1.74 -21.49 6.52
N LEU A 9 -2.83 -21.25 5.78
CA LEU A 9 -3.62 -20.03 5.90
C LEU A 9 -4.49 -20.06 7.15
N LEU A 10 -4.70 -18.89 7.76
CA LEU A 10 -5.62 -18.69 8.88
C LEU A 10 -7.04 -19.03 8.47
N LYS A 11 -7.73 -19.87 9.26
CA LYS A 11 -9.08 -20.36 8.99
C LYS A 11 -9.95 -20.34 10.25
N ASP A 12 -11.28 -20.36 10.03
CA ASP A 12 -12.29 -20.51 11.06
C ASP A 12 -12.24 -19.46 12.18
N GLN A 13 -11.78 -18.22 11.80
CA GLN A 13 -11.70 -17.10 12.74
C GLN A 13 -12.79 -16.08 12.48
N ASN A 14 -13.25 -15.44 13.55
CA ASN A 14 -14.01 -14.21 13.52
C ASN A 14 -13.03 -13.03 13.54
N ILE A 15 -13.02 -12.22 12.51
CA ILE A 15 -12.00 -11.17 12.35
C ILE A 15 -12.67 -9.81 12.19
N ILE A 16 -12.19 -8.84 12.97
CA ILE A 16 -12.52 -7.42 12.75
C ILE A 16 -11.30 -6.74 12.14
N VAL A 17 -11.51 -5.98 11.07
CA VAL A 17 -10.47 -5.18 10.41
C VAL A 17 -10.83 -3.70 10.52
N PHE A 18 -9.92 -2.90 11.06
CA PHE A 18 -10.00 -1.44 11.05
C PHE A 18 -9.01 -0.91 10.00
N GLY A 19 -9.54 -0.55 8.83
CA GLY A 19 -8.75 -0.18 7.68
C GLY A 19 -9.38 0.93 6.85
N GLU A 20 -8.84 1.10 5.65
CA GLU A 20 -9.37 2.00 4.63
C GLU A 20 -10.66 1.45 3.99
N ASP A 21 -11.28 2.25 3.11
CA ASP A 21 -12.52 1.90 2.41
C ASP A 21 -12.33 0.61 1.59
N PHE A 22 -13.13 -0.42 1.86
CA PHE A 22 -13.07 -1.72 1.19
C PHE A 22 -13.34 -1.60 -0.31
N GLY A 23 -12.43 -2.13 -1.12
CA GLY A 23 -12.59 -2.23 -2.57
C GLY A 23 -12.49 -0.92 -3.36
N ARG A 24 -12.39 0.25 -2.72
CA ARG A 24 -12.30 1.53 -3.43
C ARG A 24 -11.03 1.63 -4.29
N HIS A 25 -9.90 1.32 -3.73
CA HIS A 25 -8.61 1.09 -4.38
C HIS A 25 -7.98 -0.03 -3.56
N ALA A 26 -7.62 -1.13 -4.20
CA ALA A 26 -7.01 -2.22 -3.48
C ALA A 26 -5.72 -1.73 -2.79
N HIS A 27 -5.78 -1.56 -1.49
CA HIS A 27 -4.65 -1.16 -0.66
C HIS A 27 -3.96 -2.37 -0.05
N SER A 28 -2.74 -2.18 0.43
CA SER A 28 -1.86 -3.26 0.87
C SER A 28 -2.49 -4.23 1.88
N LEU A 29 -3.27 -3.71 2.85
CA LEU A 29 -3.93 -4.56 3.84
C LEU A 29 -5.01 -5.43 3.20
N GLU A 30 -5.83 -4.88 2.30
CA GLU A 30 -6.86 -5.65 1.61
C GLU A 30 -6.25 -6.76 0.75
N HIS A 31 -5.20 -6.45 -0.02
CA HIS A 31 -4.48 -7.46 -0.80
C HIS A 31 -3.87 -8.56 0.08
N LEU A 32 -3.31 -8.21 1.23
CA LEU A 32 -2.76 -9.16 2.20
C LEU A 32 -3.85 -10.12 2.71
N LEU A 33 -5.04 -9.60 2.99
CA LEU A 33 -6.13 -10.37 3.60
C LEU A 33 -7.00 -11.11 2.59
N ARG A 34 -7.00 -10.72 1.31
CA ARG A 34 -7.81 -11.39 0.27
C ARG A 34 -7.64 -12.90 0.19
N PRO A 35 -6.43 -13.49 0.28
CA PRO A 35 -6.26 -14.93 0.31
C PRO A 35 -6.94 -15.62 1.52
N LEU A 36 -7.24 -14.86 2.58
CA LEU A 36 -7.86 -15.35 3.81
C LEU A 36 -9.39 -15.18 3.80
N PHE A 37 -9.94 -14.36 2.91
CA PHE A 37 -11.37 -14.07 2.87
C PHE A 37 -12.24 -15.32 2.80
N PRO A 38 -11.98 -16.33 1.97
CA PRO A 38 -12.85 -17.49 1.84
C PRO A 38 -12.96 -18.36 3.10
N TYR A 39 -12.01 -18.23 4.03
CA TYR A 39 -11.86 -19.17 5.16
C TYR A 39 -12.29 -18.62 6.50
N ASN A 40 -12.67 -17.34 6.60
CA ASN A 40 -12.95 -16.66 7.88
C ASN A 40 -14.22 -15.82 7.78
N GLN A 41 -14.76 -15.40 8.93
CA GLN A 41 -15.86 -14.45 9.01
C GLN A 41 -15.30 -13.05 9.30
N TRP A 42 -15.76 -12.02 8.57
CA TRP A 42 -15.16 -10.71 8.60
C TRP A 42 -16.15 -9.60 8.93
N ILE A 43 -15.72 -8.69 9.80
CA ILE A 43 -16.30 -7.36 9.94
C ILE A 43 -15.24 -6.35 9.49
N TRP A 44 -15.48 -5.69 8.38
CA TRP A 44 -14.59 -4.64 7.87
C TRP A 44 -15.12 -3.27 8.26
N VAL A 45 -14.38 -2.57 9.10
CA VAL A 45 -14.77 -1.27 9.65
C VAL A 45 -14.06 -0.18 8.86
N GLU A 46 -14.82 0.52 8.02
CA GLU A 46 -14.35 1.69 7.28
C GLU A 46 -14.37 2.89 8.22
N THR A 47 -13.21 3.40 8.59
CA THR A 47 -13.10 4.57 9.45
C THR A 47 -12.74 5.81 8.65
N ILE A 48 -13.00 6.98 9.23
CA ILE A 48 -12.51 8.22 8.62
C ILE A 48 -11.00 8.29 8.71
N GLY A 49 -10.38 8.78 7.63
CA GLY A 49 -8.94 9.02 7.60
C GLY A 49 -8.48 10.00 8.71
N ILE A 50 -7.19 9.98 9.01
CA ILE A 50 -6.55 10.79 10.05
C ILE A 50 -6.53 12.29 9.68
N ARG A 51 -6.64 12.63 8.39
CA ARG A 51 -6.61 14.01 7.91
C ARG A 51 -7.82 14.79 8.41
N SER A 52 -7.55 15.82 9.21
CA SER A 52 -8.56 16.82 9.51
C SER A 52 -8.84 17.67 8.27
N PRO A 53 -10.10 17.99 7.96
CA PRO A 53 -10.42 18.94 6.89
C PRO A 53 -9.74 20.28 7.17
N LYS A 54 -9.13 20.90 6.17
CA LYS A 54 -8.73 22.29 6.27
C LYS A 54 -10.01 23.11 6.24
N PHE A 55 -10.15 24.11 7.14
CA PHE A 55 -11.31 25.00 7.21
C PHE A 55 -11.41 25.85 5.92
N SER A 56 -11.91 25.25 4.84
CA SER A 56 -12.31 25.95 3.63
C SER A 56 -13.82 25.74 3.41
N ILE A 57 -14.48 26.72 2.77
CA ILE A 57 -15.89 26.60 2.36
C ILE A 57 -16.09 25.36 1.48
N TYR A 58 -15.08 24.99 0.72
CA TYR A 58 -15.05 23.78 -0.11
C TYR A 58 -15.05 22.49 0.73
N ASP A 59 -14.32 22.46 1.85
CA ASP A 59 -14.30 21.30 2.75
C ASP A 59 -15.58 21.15 3.56
N LEU A 60 -16.22 22.27 3.95
CA LEU A 60 -17.54 22.25 4.58
C LEU A 60 -18.60 21.65 3.64
N ARG A 61 -18.57 22.00 2.36
CA ARG A 61 -19.44 21.41 1.34
C ARG A 61 -19.18 19.91 1.16
N ARG A 62 -17.92 19.46 1.12
CA ARG A 62 -17.55 18.04 1.06
C ARG A 62 -17.94 17.27 2.33
N ILE A 63 -17.85 17.88 3.50
CA ILE A 63 -18.34 17.30 4.76
C ILE A 63 -19.85 17.12 4.68
N PHE A 64 -20.58 18.12 4.21
CA PHE A 64 -22.02 18.06 4.05
C PHE A 64 -22.44 17.02 2.98
N GLU A 65 -21.74 16.95 1.87
CA GLU A 65 -21.92 15.91 0.84
C GLU A 65 -21.61 14.50 1.37
N LYS A 66 -20.59 14.34 2.21
CA LYS A 66 -20.30 13.05 2.90
C LYS A 66 -21.38 12.73 3.94
N LEU A 67 -21.85 13.69 4.71
CA LEU A 67 -22.95 13.51 5.66
C LEU A 67 -24.24 13.07 4.94
N THR A 68 -24.55 13.66 3.80
CA THR A 68 -25.73 13.27 3.00
C THR A 68 -25.57 11.90 2.34
N LYS A 69 -24.36 11.49 1.99
CA LYS A 69 -24.07 10.13 1.51
C LYS A 69 -24.19 9.07 2.60
N TRP A 70 -24.00 9.40 3.87
CA TRP A 70 -24.20 8.48 5.00
C TRP A 70 -25.66 8.08 5.22
N PHE A 71 -26.61 8.93 4.80
CA PHE A 71 -28.05 8.62 4.87
C PHE A 71 -28.59 7.90 3.64
N LYS A 72 -27.75 7.64 2.60
CA LYS A 72 -28.15 6.84 1.46
C LYS A 72 -27.87 5.36 1.74
N PRO A 73 -28.77 4.43 1.34
CA PRO A 73 -28.49 2.99 1.47
C PRO A 73 -27.22 2.65 0.73
N GLN A 74 -26.52 1.63 1.26
CA GLN A 74 -25.21 1.15 0.83
C GLN A 74 -25.09 1.07 -0.70
N VAL A 75 -24.49 2.08 -1.32
CA VAL A 75 -23.95 1.92 -2.66
C VAL A 75 -22.58 1.29 -2.45
N THR A 76 -22.50 -0.02 -2.58
CA THR A 76 -21.25 -0.70 -2.89
C THR A 76 -20.66 0.02 -4.08
N HIS A 77 -19.37 0.32 -4.06
CA HIS A 77 -18.71 0.91 -5.22
C HIS A 77 -19.10 0.08 -6.43
N GLU A 78 -19.65 0.72 -7.48
CA GLU A 78 -20.23 0.04 -8.64
C GLU A 78 -19.26 -1.03 -9.15
N GLY A 79 -19.70 -2.29 -9.15
CA GLY A 79 -18.94 -3.43 -9.68
C GLY A 79 -18.06 -4.20 -8.70
N ILE A 80 -18.14 -3.95 -7.37
CA ILE A 80 -17.43 -4.78 -6.38
C ILE A 80 -18.42 -5.74 -5.72
N GLU A 81 -18.25 -7.03 -5.98
CA GLU A 81 -18.95 -8.08 -5.24
C GLU A 81 -18.29 -8.26 -3.88
N VAL A 82 -19.03 -7.97 -2.82
CA VAL A 82 -18.60 -8.23 -1.45
C VAL A 82 -18.97 -9.67 -1.11
N PRO A 83 -18.01 -10.53 -0.72
CA PRO A 83 -18.30 -11.88 -0.29
C PRO A 83 -19.30 -11.91 0.88
N GLU A 84 -20.21 -12.90 0.94
CA GLU A 84 -21.26 -13.00 1.95
C GLU A 84 -20.74 -13.09 3.39
N ASN A 85 -19.52 -13.60 3.57
CA ASN A 85 -18.84 -13.71 4.85
C ASN A 85 -18.14 -12.42 5.30
N ILE A 86 -18.24 -11.32 4.51
CA ILE A 86 -17.70 -10.01 4.85
C ILE A 86 -18.86 -9.05 5.14
N THR A 87 -18.88 -8.47 6.32
CA THR A 87 -19.80 -7.39 6.70
C THR A 87 -19.05 -6.07 6.74
N ILE A 88 -19.41 -5.13 5.87
CA ILE A 88 -18.82 -3.79 5.87
C ILE A 88 -19.60 -2.92 6.85
N VAL A 89 -18.87 -2.25 7.74
CA VAL A 89 -19.44 -1.40 8.79
C VAL A 89 -18.87 0.02 8.66
N ARG A 90 -19.76 1.02 8.64
CA ARG A 90 -19.42 2.45 8.48
C ARG A 90 -19.93 3.25 9.70
N PRO A 91 -19.14 3.33 10.77
CA PRO A 91 -19.50 4.14 11.93
C PRO A 91 -19.61 5.62 11.53
N LEU A 92 -20.56 6.33 12.11
CA LEU A 92 -20.64 7.78 11.97
C LEU A 92 -19.51 8.41 12.78
N MET A 93 -18.56 9.06 12.12
CA MET A 93 -17.39 9.67 12.76
C MET A 93 -17.20 11.13 12.36
N ILE A 94 -16.69 11.92 13.30
CA ILE A 94 -16.38 13.34 13.11
C ILE A 94 -14.88 13.49 12.83
N PRO A 95 -14.45 14.17 11.74
CA PRO A 95 -13.05 14.17 11.28
C PRO A 95 -12.15 15.18 12.01
N PHE A 96 -12.35 15.40 13.30
CA PHE A 96 -11.59 16.35 14.13
C PHE A 96 -10.91 15.63 15.30
N ASN A 97 -10.06 14.65 14.98
CA ASN A 97 -9.39 13.79 15.96
C ASN A 97 -8.42 14.52 16.91
N GLN A 98 -8.12 15.81 16.68
CA GLN A 98 -7.34 16.64 17.59
C GLN A 98 -8.08 16.94 18.91
N TYR A 99 -9.41 16.84 18.94
CA TYR A 99 -10.21 17.14 20.13
C TYR A 99 -10.60 15.85 20.88
N GLY A 100 -10.23 15.74 22.15
CA GLY A 100 -10.49 14.56 22.98
C GLY A 100 -11.97 14.21 23.14
N ILE A 101 -12.86 15.22 23.18
CA ILE A 101 -14.30 14.99 23.26
C ILE A 101 -14.84 14.33 21.97
N ILE A 102 -14.32 14.76 20.81
CA ILE A 102 -14.70 14.21 19.50
C ILE A 102 -14.20 12.76 19.39
N ARG A 103 -12.99 12.46 19.85
CA ARG A 103 -12.46 11.11 19.92
C ARG A 103 -13.34 10.18 20.76
N ARG A 104 -13.87 10.67 21.91
CA ARG A 104 -14.80 9.91 22.75
C ARG A 104 -16.13 9.65 22.04
N LEU A 105 -16.68 10.64 21.35
CA LEU A 105 -17.90 10.48 20.54
C LEU A 105 -17.66 9.47 19.39
N ASN A 106 -16.55 9.58 18.69
CA ASN A 106 -16.18 8.63 17.64
C ASN A 106 -16.04 7.21 18.19
N ARG A 107 -15.36 7.02 19.34
CA ARG A 107 -15.25 5.72 20.02
C ARG A 107 -16.61 5.15 20.37
N TRP A 108 -17.52 5.95 20.94
CA TRP A 108 -18.88 5.52 21.24
C TRP A 108 -19.63 5.06 19.97
N SER A 109 -19.53 5.82 18.88
CA SER A 109 -20.16 5.50 17.60
C SER A 109 -19.59 4.20 17.01
N VAL A 110 -18.27 4.03 17.01
CA VAL A 110 -17.59 2.81 16.55
C VAL A 110 -18.04 1.62 17.38
N ASN A 111 -17.96 1.70 18.71
CA ASN A 111 -18.33 0.60 19.60
C ASN A 111 -19.79 0.18 19.44
N ARG A 112 -20.70 1.17 19.29
CA ARG A 112 -22.13 0.88 19.08
C ARG A 112 -22.38 0.19 17.75
N THR A 113 -21.72 0.66 16.67
CA THR A 113 -21.95 0.15 15.31
C THR A 113 -21.32 -1.23 15.11
N VAL A 114 -20.08 -1.39 15.56
CA VAL A 114 -19.36 -2.68 15.51
C VAL A 114 -20.01 -3.70 16.44
N GLY A 115 -20.38 -3.31 17.67
CA GLY A 115 -21.06 -4.20 18.62
C GLY A 115 -22.37 -4.77 18.08
N ARG A 116 -23.16 -3.98 17.36
CA ARG A 116 -24.37 -4.47 16.66
C ARG A 116 -24.05 -5.48 15.55
N ALA A 117 -22.99 -5.24 14.79
CA ALA A 117 -22.57 -6.15 13.72
C ALA A 117 -22.06 -7.49 14.31
N LEU A 118 -21.28 -7.44 15.40
CA LEU A 118 -20.82 -8.62 16.13
C LEU A 118 -22.01 -9.44 16.64
N GLN A 119 -22.97 -8.80 17.29
CA GLN A 119 -24.18 -9.46 17.78
C GLN A 119 -25.00 -10.09 16.64
N ALA A 120 -25.20 -9.37 15.54
CA ALA A 120 -25.94 -9.86 14.37
C ALA A 120 -25.27 -11.08 13.70
N ARG A 121 -23.94 -11.19 13.78
CA ARG A 121 -23.15 -12.31 13.25
C ARG A 121 -22.88 -13.42 14.28
N GLY A 122 -23.29 -13.26 15.55
CA GLY A 122 -23.01 -14.22 16.62
C GLY A 122 -21.53 -14.34 16.99
N MET A 123 -20.73 -13.29 16.75
CA MET A 123 -19.29 -13.27 17.02
C MET A 123 -19.04 -12.84 18.47
N ALA A 124 -18.79 -13.77 19.38
CA ALA A 124 -18.56 -13.49 20.80
C ALA A 124 -17.11 -13.08 21.11
N THR A 125 -16.16 -13.65 20.39
CA THR A 125 -14.73 -13.34 20.46
C THR A 125 -14.18 -13.10 19.06
N VAL A 126 -13.17 -12.25 18.94
CA VAL A 126 -12.61 -11.86 17.65
C VAL A 126 -11.10 -11.72 17.66
N LEU A 127 -10.49 -11.98 16.51
CA LEU A 127 -9.17 -11.48 16.16
C LEU A 127 -9.33 -10.06 15.59
N SER A 128 -8.59 -9.08 16.07
CA SER A 128 -8.68 -7.72 15.54
C SER A 128 -7.40 -7.31 14.81
N ILE A 129 -7.57 -6.69 13.62
CA ILE A 129 -6.50 -6.20 12.76
C ILE A 129 -6.68 -4.70 12.58
N TYR A 130 -5.63 -3.96 12.87
CA TYR A 130 -5.59 -2.50 12.82
C TYR A 130 -4.50 -2.05 11.84
N SER A 131 -4.79 -1.10 10.95
CA SER A 131 -3.78 -0.55 10.03
C SER A 131 -3.63 0.97 10.09
N ILE A 132 -4.45 1.63 10.92
CA ILE A 132 -4.49 3.10 11.00
C ILE A 132 -4.35 3.57 12.45
N PRO A 133 -3.53 4.60 12.72
CA PRO A 133 -3.22 5.07 14.08
C PRO A 133 -4.43 5.52 14.92
N ASN A 134 -5.49 6.07 14.30
CA ASN A 134 -6.69 6.48 15.03
C ASN A 134 -7.46 5.32 15.67
N ALA A 135 -7.16 4.09 15.31
CA ALA A 135 -7.69 2.90 15.96
C ALA A 135 -7.25 2.74 17.43
N ALA A 136 -6.23 3.49 17.85
CA ALA A 136 -5.77 3.56 19.24
C ALA A 136 -6.90 3.87 20.25
N ASP A 137 -7.98 4.54 19.81
CA ASP A 137 -9.08 4.94 20.67
C ASP A 137 -10.03 3.79 21.02
N TYR A 138 -10.09 2.74 20.21
CA TYR A 138 -11.06 1.64 20.37
C TYR A 138 -10.45 0.22 20.36
N ILE A 139 -9.13 0.09 20.20
CA ILE A 139 -8.45 -1.18 20.41
C ILE A 139 -8.61 -1.67 21.86
N GLY A 140 -9.05 -2.91 22.02
CA GLY A 140 -9.36 -3.52 23.31
C GLY A 140 -10.83 -3.41 23.72
N ASP A 141 -11.73 -2.93 22.85
CA ASP A 141 -13.15 -2.72 23.16
C ASP A 141 -14.07 -3.88 22.70
N PHE A 142 -13.55 -4.91 22.00
CA PHE A 142 -14.38 -5.90 21.29
C PHE A 142 -14.17 -7.36 21.70
N ASN A 143 -13.70 -7.60 22.92
CA ASN A 143 -13.37 -8.95 23.42
C ASN A 143 -12.41 -9.70 22.48
N GLU A 144 -11.29 -9.03 22.16
CA GLU A 144 -10.29 -9.53 21.24
C GLU A 144 -9.42 -10.62 21.86
N THR A 145 -9.32 -11.76 21.18
CA THR A 145 -8.39 -12.84 21.53
C THR A 145 -6.95 -12.50 21.16
N LEU A 146 -6.77 -11.74 20.10
CA LEU A 146 -5.47 -11.23 19.65
C LEU A 146 -5.66 -9.89 18.93
N LYS A 147 -4.81 -8.91 19.27
CA LYS A 147 -4.79 -7.56 18.69
C LYS A 147 -3.57 -7.39 17.83
N VAL A 148 -3.77 -7.31 16.51
CA VAL A 148 -2.71 -7.24 15.50
C VAL A 148 -2.66 -5.84 14.90
N TYR A 149 -1.50 -5.18 14.94
CA TYR A 149 -1.26 -3.94 14.21
C TYR A 149 -0.42 -4.21 12.96
N VAL A 150 -0.91 -3.79 11.81
CA VAL A 150 -0.18 -3.83 10.52
C VAL A 150 0.21 -2.40 10.16
N CYS A 151 1.46 -2.03 10.43
CA CYS A 151 2.03 -0.73 10.12
C CYS A 151 2.50 -0.72 8.67
N VAL A 152 1.71 -0.09 7.81
CA VAL A 152 1.94 -0.07 6.36
C VAL A 152 2.81 1.11 5.93
N ASP A 153 2.91 2.18 6.74
CA ASP A 153 3.66 3.39 6.43
C ASP A 153 4.01 4.20 7.69
N GLU A 154 4.92 5.17 7.57
CA GLU A 154 5.17 6.16 8.63
C GLU A 154 4.14 7.29 8.53
N PHE A 155 2.94 7.04 9.05
CA PHE A 155 1.81 7.98 8.95
C PHE A 155 2.10 9.36 9.55
N SER A 156 2.99 9.44 10.54
CA SER A 156 3.33 10.71 11.19
C SER A 156 4.04 11.69 10.25
N LEU A 157 4.72 11.18 9.21
CA LEU A 157 5.44 11.97 8.21
C LEU A 157 4.57 12.34 6.99
N TRP A 158 3.32 11.90 6.94
CA TRP A 158 2.46 12.19 5.78
C TRP A 158 2.11 13.68 5.69
N PRO A 159 2.21 14.29 4.50
CA PRO A 159 1.89 15.70 4.29
C PRO A 159 0.47 16.04 4.76
N GLY A 160 0.36 17.13 5.52
CA GLY A 160 -0.92 17.63 6.02
C GLY A 160 -1.46 16.93 7.27
N LEU A 161 -0.73 15.99 7.86
CA LEU A 161 -1.05 15.40 9.15
C LEU A 161 -0.33 16.15 10.30
N ASN A 162 -0.93 16.12 11.49
CA ASN A 162 -0.28 16.60 12.70
C ASN A 162 0.64 15.50 13.26
N TYR A 163 1.94 15.66 13.05
CA TYR A 163 2.98 14.70 13.46
C TYR A 163 2.80 14.20 14.90
N LYS A 164 2.73 15.14 15.88
CA LYS A 164 2.65 14.80 17.31
C LYS A 164 1.38 14.02 17.65
N MET A 165 0.26 14.40 17.06
CA MET A 165 -1.02 13.73 17.28
C MET A 165 -0.98 12.28 16.73
N VAL A 166 -0.53 12.12 15.50
CA VAL A 166 -0.46 10.80 14.84
C VAL A 166 0.51 9.89 15.56
N LYS A 167 1.70 10.40 15.91
CA LYS A 167 2.69 9.64 16.66
C LYS A 167 2.17 9.19 18.02
N ASN A 168 1.50 10.06 18.78
CA ASN A 168 0.92 9.69 20.07
C ASN A 168 -0.18 8.64 19.95
N MET A 169 -1.00 8.70 18.90
CA MET A 169 -2.00 7.67 18.62
C MET A 169 -1.33 6.33 18.29
N GLU A 170 -0.33 6.34 17.42
CA GLU A 170 0.39 5.14 17.05
C GLU A 170 1.14 4.51 18.23
N ASP A 171 1.81 5.31 19.07
CA ASP A 171 2.47 4.85 20.29
C ASP A 171 1.48 4.15 21.25
N LEU A 172 0.24 4.67 21.35
CA LEU A 172 -0.81 4.04 22.13
C LEU A 172 -1.30 2.74 21.50
N LEU A 173 -1.45 2.71 20.16
CA LEU A 173 -1.84 1.52 19.41
C LEU A 173 -0.79 0.41 19.59
N LEU A 174 0.49 0.73 19.43
CA LEU A 174 1.60 -0.18 19.65
C LEU A 174 1.61 -0.77 21.08
N LYS A 175 1.35 0.05 22.09
CA LYS A 175 1.30 -0.41 23.50
C LYS A 175 0.19 -1.39 23.76
N LYS A 176 -0.92 -1.32 23.05
CA LYS A 176 -2.11 -2.17 23.21
C LYS A 176 -2.12 -3.38 22.28
N SER A 177 -1.32 -3.38 21.23
CA SER A 177 -1.20 -4.49 20.28
C SER A 177 -0.40 -5.64 20.89
N ASP A 178 -0.84 -6.86 20.61
CA ASP A 178 -0.14 -8.09 21.02
C ASP A 178 0.92 -8.47 19.97
N LEU A 179 0.66 -8.15 18.70
CA LEU A 179 1.50 -8.49 17.55
C LEU A 179 1.56 -7.31 16.59
N VAL A 180 2.74 -7.02 16.06
CA VAL A 180 2.97 -5.93 15.10
C VAL A 180 3.63 -6.47 13.84
N PHE A 181 3.10 -6.11 12.67
CA PHE A 181 3.74 -6.30 11.39
C PHE A 181 4.11 -4.94 10.81
N ALA A 182 5.33 -4.80 10.33
CA ALA A 182 5.83 -3.59 9.70
C ALA A 182 6.30 -3.89 8.27
N THR A 183 6.00 -3.00 7.33
CA THR A 183 6.25 -3.24 5.91
C THR A 183 7.67 -2.93 5.48
N SER A 184 8.47 -2.26 6.31
CA SER A 184 9.89 -1.98 6.05
C SER A 184 10.75 -2.28 7.27
N LYS A 185 12.05 -2.51 7.04
CA LYS A 185 13.04 -2.71 8.12
C LYS A 185 13.14 -1.50 9.04
N SER A 186 13.03 -0.30 8.49
CA SER A 186 13.03 0.93 9.28
C SER A 186 11.81 0.98 10.20
N LEU A 187 10.60 0.72 9.69
CA LEU A 187 9.40 0.63 10.50
C LEU A 187 9.49 -0.50 11.52
N GLN A 188 9.97 -1.68 11.15
CA GLN A 188 10.16 -2.77 12.10
C GLN A 188 11.02 -2.33 13.30
N LYS A 189 12.12 -1.63 13.04
CA LYS A 189 13.03 -1.13 14.07
C LYS A 189 12.37 -0.06 14.94
N THR A 190 11.68 0.92 14.31
CA THR A 190 11.12 2.08 15.04
C THR A 190 9.81 1.75 15.76
N LYS A 191 9.03 0.76 15.28
CA LYS A 191 7.77 0.33 15.91
C LYS A 191 7.95 -0.78 16.95
N SER A 192 9.17 -1.31 17.11
CA SER A 192 9.48 -2.24 18.20
C SER A 192 9.49 -1.49 19.54
N ASN A 193 8.50 -1.78 20.38
CA ASN A 193 8.33 -1.12 21.68
C ASN A 193 8.79 -2.00 22.88
N GLY A 194 9.41 -3.13 22.59
CA GLY A 194 9.88 -4.11 23.59
C GLY A 194 8.79 -4.92 24.32
N LYS A 195 7.51 -4.69 23.99
CA LYS A 195 6.37 -5.45 24.56
C LYS A 195 5.77 -6.44 23.58
N SER A 196 5.56 -6.01 22.34
CA SER A 196 5.04 -6.85 21.26
C SER A 196 6.16 -7.26 20.31
N GLU A 197 6.09 -8.50 19.83
CA GLU A 197 6.98 -8.92 18.75
C GLU A 197 6.62 -8.18 17.46
N THR A 198 7.64 -7.60 16.82
CA THR A 198 7.47 -6.86 15.57
C THR A 198 8.11 -7.61 14.43
N PHE A 199 7.31 -8.05 13.47
CA PHE A 199 7.72 -8.82 12.30
C PHE A 199 7.83 -7.95 11.06
N LEU A 200 8.81 -8.23 10.22
CA LEU A 200 8.91 -7.65 8.89
C LEU A 200 7.95 -8.40 7.96
N LEU A 201 6.95 -7.68 7.45
CA LEU A 201 5.99 -8.18 6.47
C LEU A 201 5.93 -7.19 5.30
N THR A 202 6.86 -7.32 4.37
CA THR A 202 6.89 -6.46 3.18
C THR A 202 5.66 -6.65 2.31
N HIS A 203 5.31 -5.65 1.52
CA HIS A 203 4.19 -5.77 0.57
C HIS A 203 4.35 -6.98 -0.33
N GLY A 204 3.23 -7.55 -0.74
CA GLY A 204 3.17 -8.57 -1.78
C GLY A 204 2.91 -7.95 -3.17
N VAL A 205 2.77 -8.81 -4.17
CA VAL A 205 2.38 -8.42 -5.52
C VAL A 205 1.37 -9.43 -6.10
N GLU A 206 0.44 -8.96 -6.93
CA GLU A 206 -0.39 -9.82 -7.79
C GLU A 206 0.44 -10.25 -9.00
N PHE A 207 1.37 -11.18 -8.76
CA PHE A 207 2.40 -11.58 -9.73
C PHE A 207 1.82 -11.95 -11.10
N GLN A 208 0.78 -12.78 -11.13
CA GLN A 208 0.16 -13.22 -12.39
C GLN A 208 -0.47 -12.06 -13.17
N HIS A 209 -0.95 -11.03 -12.48
CA HIS A 209 -1.54 -9.85 -13.10
C HIS A 209 -0.50 -9.02 -13.85
N PHE A 210 0.68 -8.85 -13.27
CA PHE A 210 1.75 -8.02 -13.85
C PHE A 210 2.75 -8.79 -14.71
N ASN A 211 2.75 -10.11 -14.68
CA ASN A 211 3.69 -10.92 -15.45
C ASN A 211 3.31 -10.92 -16.94
N ILE A 212 3.90 -9.97 -17.67
CA ILE A 212 3.76 -9.83 -19.13
C ILE A 212 4.93 -10.50 -19.88
N GLY A 213 5.89 -11.06 -19.15
CA GLY A 213 7.06 -11.76 -19.66
C GLY A 213 8.17 -10.85 -20.20
N PRO A 214 9.38 -11.38 -20.38
CA PRO A 214 10.50 -10.63 -20.92
C PRO A 214 10.25 -10.17 -22.37
N LYS A 215 10.91 -9.09 -22.79
CA LYS A 215 10.84 -8.54 -24.15
C LYS A 215 12.25 -8.31 -24.66
N ALA A 216 12.53 -8.80 -25.85
CA ALA A 216 13.77 -8.47 -26.55
C ALA A 216 13.77 -6.97 -26.90
N LEU A 217 14.82 -6.29 -26.50
CA LEU A 217 15.00 -4.87 -26.80
C LEU A 217 15.70 -4.71 -28.14
N SER A 218 15.27 -3.72 -28.90
CA SER A 218 15.90 -3.34 -30.17
C SER A 218 16.68 -2.04 -29.98
N SER A 219 17.96 -2.05 -30.31
CA SER A 219 18.80 -0.85 -30.28
C SER A 219 18.40 0.20 -31.35
N ASN A 220 17.62 -0.21 -32.34
CA ASN A 220 17.30 0.61 -33.53
C ASN A 220 16.02 1.45 -33.37
N HIS A 221 15.30 1.31 -32.25
CA HIS A 221 14.08 2.06 -31.99
C HIS A 221 14.17 2.82 -30.66
N PRO A 222 13.43 3.95 -30.53
CA PRO A 222 13.29 4.65 -29.26
C PRO A 222 12.73 3.71 -28.18
N LEU A 223 13.38 3.70 -27.02
CA LEU A 223 12.88 2.94 -25.88
C LEU A 223 11.60 3.58 -25.33
N GLN A 224 10.67 2.74 -24.93
CA GLN A 224 9.44 3.12 -24.22
C GLN A 224 9.67 2.97 -22.72
N ILE A 225 9.95 4.06 -22.03
CA ILE A 225 10.26 4.11 -20.61
C ILE A 225 8.98 4.41 -19.84
N CYS A 226 8.66 3.65 -18.80
CA CYS A 226 7.38 3.73 -18.13
C CYS A 226 7.51 4.01 -16.63
N TYR A 227 6.64 4.89 -16.16
CA TYR A 227 6.24 5.01 -14.76
C TYR A 227 4.73 4.79 -14.68
N PHE A 228 4.24 3.91 -13.81
CA PHE A 228 2.82 3.80 -13.52
C PHE A 228 2.50 3.83 -12.03
N GLY A 229 1.33 4.37 -11.71
CA GLY A 229 0.82 4.56 -10.37
C GLY A 229 0.64 6.02 -9.99
N LEU A 230 0.41 6.32 -8.71
CA LEU A 230 0.25 7.69 -8.23
C LEU A 230 1.57 8.47 -8.44
N PHE A 231 1.49 9.58 -9.15
CA PHE A 231 2.59 10.52 -9.36
C PHE A 231 2.41 11.71 -8.40
N ASP A 232 3.27 11.81 -7.41
CA ASP A 232 3.18 12.79 -6.31
C ASP A 232 4.58 13.32 -5.94
N GLU A 233 4.68 14.06 -4.85
CA GLU A 233 5.91 14.69 -4.38
C GLU A 233 7.05 13.71 -4.05
N ARG A 234 6.77 12.40 -4.03
CA ARG A 234 7.81 11.36 -3.87
C ARG A 234 8.56 11.10 -5.17
N SER A 235 7.97 11.46 -6.32
CA SER A 235 8.59 11.31 -7.63
C SER A 235 9.62 12.40 -7.89
N ASP A 236 10.85 12.04 -8.17
CA ASP A 236 11.92 12.98 -8.49
C ASP A 236 11.80 13.48 -9.93
N GLN A 237 11.18 14.64 -10.09
CA GLN A 237 10.96 15.26 -11.39
C GLN A 237 12.27 15.72 -12.05
N LYS A 238 13.33 15.98 -11.26
CA LYS A 238 14.64 16.34 -11.81
C LYS A 238 15.23 15.18 -12.59
N ILE A 239 15.15 13.96 -12.08
CA ILE A 239 15.61 12.76 -12.80
C ILE A 239 14.87 12.63 -14.15
N LEU A 240 13.54 12.80 -14.16
CA LEU A 240 12.75 12.74 -15.40
C LEU A 240 13.14 13.80 -16.42
N LYS A 241 13.35 15.05 -15.97
CA LYS A 241 13.82 16.16 -16.84
C LYS A 241 15.19 15.87 -17.45
N ASP A 242 16.10 15.40 -16.61
CA ASP A 242 17.48 15.13 -17.04
C ASP A 242 17.52 13.96 -18.04
N ILE A 243 16.71 12.91 -17.83
CA ILE A 243 16.55 11.81 -18.80
C ILE A 243 15.98 12.35 -20.12
N ALA A 244 14.88 13.11 -20.06
CA ALA A 244 14.22 13.64 -21.27
C ALA A 244 15.12 14.56 -22.09
N SER A 245 15.94 15.38 -21.42
CA SER A 245 16.90 16.28 -22.07
C SER A 245 18.09 15.54 -22.70
N SER A 246 18.62 14.53 -21.96
CA SER A 246 19.83 13.81 -22.36
C SER A 246 19.56 12.71 -23.40
N LEU A 247 18.34 12.23 -23.45
CA LEU A 247 17.88 11.13 -24.32
C LEU A 247 16.61 11.56 -25.09
N PRO A 248 16.68 12.57 -25.96
CA PRO A 248 15.51 13.18 -26.60
C PRO A 248 14.72 12.22 -27.51
N GLU A 249 15.37 11.17 -28.01
CA GLU A 249 14.72 10.14 -28.84
C GLU A 249 13.87 9.16 -28.01
N GLU A 250 14.24 8.91 -26.71
CA GLU A 250 13.55 7.97 -25.85
C GLU A 250 12.23 8.56 -25.35
N GLN A 251 11.19 7.75 -25.21
CA GLN A 251 9.84 8.18 -24.83
C GLN A 251 9.53 7.80 -23.39
N ILE A 252 9.11 8.76 -22.59
CA ILE A 252 8.75 8.55 -21.18
C ILE A 252 7.23 8.60 -21.03
N HIS A 253 6.64 7.52 -20.57
CA HIS A 253 5.20 7.37 -20.39
C HIS A 253 4.84 7.32 -18.92
N ILE A 254 3.93 8.19 -18.48
CA ILE A 254 3.47 8.28 -17.10
C ILE A 254 1.97 7.94 -17.08
N TYR A 255 1.63 6.80 -16.45
CA TYR A 255 0.26 6.32 -16.28
C TYR A 255 -0.15 6.42 -14.81
N GLY A 256 -1.24 7.12 -14.53
CA GLY A 256 -1.81 7.25 -13.20
C GLY A 256 -2.31 8.64 -12.88
N ASN A 257 -2.81 8.79 -11.64
CA ASN A 257 -3.23 10.10 -11.14
C ASN A 257 -2.00 10.95 -10.81
N VAL A 258 -2.04 12.21 -11.21
CA VAL A 258 -1.04 13.22 -10.89
C VAL A 258 -1.62 14.15 -9.82
N VAL A 259 -0.95 14.28 -8.67
CA VAL A 259 -1.41 15.06 -7.52
C VAL A 259 -0.39 16.12 -7.05
N CYS A 260 0.68 16.31 -7.82
CA CYS A 260 1.65 17.41 -7.64
C CYS A 260 1.72 18.26 -8.91
N SER A 261 2.34 19.45 -8.85
CA SER A 261 2.63 20.24 -10.06
C SER A 261 3.62 19.49 -10.95
N ILE A 262 3.37 19.54 -12.28
CA ILE A 262 4.20 18.96 -13.34
C ILE A 262 4.58 19.97 -14.41
N ASP A 263 4.45 21.27 -14.13
CA ASP A 263 4.60 22.35 -15.11
C ASP A 263 5.96 22.29 -15.82
N GLU A 264 7.01 21.90 -15.10
CA GLU A 264 8.36 21.78 -15.69
C GLU A 264 8.50 20.56 -16.61
N LEU A 265 7.70 19.51 -16.43
CA LEU A 265 7.74 18.30 -17.25
C LEU A 265 6.94 18.43 -18.54
N THR A 266 5.92 19.27 -18.57
CA THR A 266 5.04 19.46 -19.74
C THR A 266 5.73 20.11 -20.93
N ASN A 267 6.90 20.72 -20.71
CA ASN A 267 7.70 21.34 -21.78
C ASN A 267 8.49 20.32 -22.63
N PHE A 268 8.59 19.06 -22.19
CA PHE A 268 9.32 18.02 -22.88
C PHE A 268 8.40 17.23 -23.82
N LYS A 269 8.73 17.22 -25.12
CA LYS A 269 7.93 16.53 -26.16
C LYS A 269 7.95 15.01 -26.02
N ASN A 270 8.94 14.47 -25.35
CA ASN A 270 9.16 13.05 -25.12
C ASN A 270 8.72 12.59 -23.71
N ILE A 271 7.95 13.42 -22.98
CA ILE A 271 7.27 13.02 -21.74
C ILE A 271 5.76 13.04 -21.98
N HIS A 272 5.09 11.91 -21.74
CA HIS A 272 3.68 11.71 -22.03
C HIS A 272 2.89 11.34 -20.76
N PHE A 273 1.94 12.18 -20.37
CA PHE A 273 1.03 11.92 -19.27
C PHE A 273 -0.28 11.36 -19.80
N HIS A 274 -0.60 10.10 -19.46
CA HIS A 274 -1.76 9.39 -19.98
C HIS A 274 -2.96 9.35 -19.01
N GLY A 275 -2.78 9.84 -17.78
CA GLY A 275 -3.80 9.75 -16.75
C GLY A 275 -4.01 8.32 -16.20
N PRO A 276 -5.06 8.11 -15.39
CA PRO A 276 -5.31 6.83 -14.75
C PRO A 276 -5.82 5.77 -15.73
N VAL A 277 -5.32 4.55 -15.57
CA VAL A 277 -5.74 3.36 -16.31
C VAL A 277 -6.45 2.41 -15.36
N PRO A 278 -7.61 1.83 -15.72
CA PRO A 278 -8.25 0.79 -14.90
C PRO A 278 -7.29 -0.36 -14.63
N TYR A 279 -7.21 -0.79 -13.37
CA TYR A 279 -6.24 -1.80 -12.92
C TYR A 279 -6.23 -3.05 -13.81
N LYS A 280 -7.40 -3.59 -14.15
CA LYS A 280 -7.54 -4.77 -15.02
C LYS A 280 -6.93 -4.58 -16.43
N LYS A 281 -6.85 -3.34 -16.93
CA LYS A 281 -6.31 -3.02 -18.26
C LYS A 281 -4.82 -2.66 -18.23
N LEU A 282 -4.27 -2.43 -17.04
CA LEU A 282 -2.90 -1.94 -16.89
C LEU A 282 -1.86 -2.88 -17.53
N PRO A 283 -1.90 -4.22 -17.36
CA PRO A 283 -0.96 -5.12 -18.02
C PRO A 283 -0.94 -5.00 -19.54
N GLN A 284 -2.12 -4.85 -20.16
CA GLN A 284 -2.22 -4.65 -21.60
C GLN A 284 -1.54 -3.35 -22.05
N VAL A 285 -1.77 -2.27 -21.31
CA VAL A 285 -1.18 -0.94 -21.65
C VAL A 285 0.33 -0.97 -21.50
N ILE A 286 0.85 -1.54 -20.41
CA ILE A 286 2.29 -1.55 -20.12
C ILE A 286 3.05 -2.63 -20.91
N SER A 287 2.38 -3.53 -21.62
CA SER A 287 3.04 -4.58 -22.42
C SER A 287 3.94 -4.03 -23.53
N ALA A 288 3.63 -2.84 -24.05
CA ALA A 288 4.44 -2.16 -25.05
C ALA A 288 5.74 -1.55 -24.48
N MET A 289 5.84 -1.39 -23.17
CA MET A 289 6.96 -0.71 -22.51
C MET A 289 8.22 -1.58 -22.47
N ASP A 290 9.38 -0.93 -22.50
CA ASP A 290 10.69 -1.57 -22.53
C ASP A 290 11.40 -1.54 -21.18
N ILE A 291 11.28 -0.43 -20.46
CA ILE A 291 11.95 -0.20 -19.16
C ILE A 291 10.95 0.43 -18.20
N PHE A 292 11.01 0.03 -16.95
CA PHE A 292 10.28 0.72 -15.87
C PHE A 292 11.23 1.52 -14.99
N ILE A 293 10.82 2.72 -14.60
CA ILE A 293 11.62 3.60 -13.74
C ILE A 293 10.85 3.97 -12.48
N LEU A 294 11.54 3.95 -11.33
CA LEU A 294 11.01 4.39 -10.04
C LEU A 294 11.93 5.47 -9.46
N PRO A 295 11.88 6.70 -10.00
CA PRO A 295 12.72 7.80 -9.58
C PRO A 295 12.10 8.48 -8.37
N TYR A 296 12.41 8.01 -7.17
CA TYR A 296 11.92 8.60 -5.94
C TYR A 296 12.94 9.58 -5.35
N VAL A 297 12.46 10.70 -4.80
CA VAL A 297 13.28 11.59 -3.97
C VAL A 297 13.76 10.86 -2.72
N ARG A 298 14.95 11.21 -2.22
CA ARG A 298 15.44 10.72 -0.93
C ARG A 298 15.07 11.69 0.17
N ASN A 299 14.23 11.29 1.09
CA ASN A 299 13.87 12.03 2.30
C ASN A 299 13.42 11.06 3.40
N GLU A 300 13.15 11.59 4.59
CA GLU A 300 12.76 10.77 5.74
C GLU A 300 11.52 9.89 5.46
N LEU A 301 10.53 10.38 4.70
CA LEU A 301 9.36 9.59 4.33
C LEU A 301 9.76 8.42 3.42
N THR A 302 10.48 8.70 2.33
CA THR A 302 10.81 7.67 1.32
C THR A 302 11.82 6.64 1.81
N GLU A 303 12.66 6.98 2.79
CA GLU A 303 13.56 6.02 3.43
C GLU A 303 12.84 5.01 4.33
N ASN A 304 11.60 5.30 4.75
CA ASN A 304 10.79 4.42 5.58
C ASN A 304 9.83 3.54 4.79
N ILE A 305 9.58 3.81 3.50
CA ILE A 305 8.58 3.10 2.71
C ILE A 305 9.13 1.79 2.11
N ASN A 306 8.23 0.84 1.92
CA ASN A 306 8.42 -0.31 1.03
C ASN A 306 7.59 -0.06 -0.24
N PRO A 307 8.19 0.34 -1.38
CA PRO A 307 7.41 0.75 -2.55
C PRO A 307 6.68 -0.45 -3.18
N LEU A 308 5.36 -0.49 -3.10
CA LEU A 308 4.55 -1.56 -3.73
C LEU A 308 4.83 -1.65 -5.24
N LYS A 309 4.94 -0.51 -5.92
CA LYS A 309 5.23 -0.40 -7.35
C LYS A 309 6.51 -1.14 -7.77
N LEU A 310 7.52 -1.21 -6.90
CA LEU A 310 8.76 -1.91 -7.23
C LEU A 310 8.50 -3.37 -7.62
N LYS A 311 7.69 -4.07 -6.83
CA LYS A 311 7.39 -5.48 -7.09
C LYS A 311 6.47 -5.67 -8.29
N GLU A 312 5.55 -4.73 -8.50
CA GLU A 312 4.72 -4.69 -9.71
C GLU A 312 5.60 -4.52 -10.95
N TYR A 313 6.57 -3.59 -10.93
CA TYR A 313 7.51 -3.37 -12.03
C TYR A 313 8.40 -4.59 -12.28
N LEU A 314 9.00 -5.15 -11.24
CA LEU A 314 9.83 -6.35 -11.34
C LEU A 314 9.05 -7.55 -11.87
N SER A 315 7.76 -7.66 -11.52
CA SER A 315 6.89 -8.75 -12.01
C SER A 315 6.59 -8.67 -13.50
N THR A 316 6.83 -7.53 -14.14
CA THR A 316 6.62 -7.38 -15.60
C THR A 316 7.61 -8.19 -16.43
N GLY A 317 8.74 -8.61 -15.86
CA GLY A 317 9.84 -9.24 -16.60
C GLY A 317 10.61 -8.26 -17.49
N ARG A 318 10.49 -6.95 -17.26
CA ARG A 318 11.24 -5.89 -17.94
C ARG A 318 12.34 -5.37 -17.01
N PRO A 319 13.40 -4.77 -17.59
CA PRO A 319 14.39 -4.02 -16.80
C PRO A 319 13.73 -2.93 -15.95
N VAL A 320 14.18 -2.82 -14.68
CA VAL A 320 13.73 -1.80 -13.74
C VAL A 320 14.91 -0.97 -13.28
N ILE A 321 14.79 0.36 -13.30
CA ILE A 321 15.75 1.28 -12.71
C ILE A 321 15.05 2.01 -11.58
N ALA A 322 15.63 2.02 -10.39
CA ALA A 322 15.00 2.65 -9.22
C ALA A 322 16.01 3.38 -8.35
N THR A 323 15.55 4.43 -7.66
CA THR A 323 16.34 5.10 -6.63
C THR A 323 16.69 4.12 -5.51
N GLY A 324 17.97 4.08 -5.14
CA GLY A 324 18.50 3.15 -4.14
C GLY A 324 18.04 3.45 -2.71
N LEU A 325 16.73 3.41 -2.44
CA LEU A 325 16.15 3.50 -1.10
C LEU A 325 16.43 2.18 -0.32
N PRO A 326 16.41 2.19 1.03
CA PRO A 326 16.76 1.01 1.83
C PRO A 326 16.02 -0.28 1.45
N GLU A 327 14.69 -0.21 1.24
CA GLU A 327 13.89 -1.37 0.84
C GLU A 327 14.05 -1.73 -0.64
N VAL A 328 14.41 -0.77 -1.50
CA VAL A 328 14.73 -1.01 -2.91
C VAL A 328 16.09 -1.70 -3.06
N ALA A 329 17.07 -1.31 -2.26
CA ALA A 329 18.42 -1.89 -2.27
C ALA A 329 18.44 -3.39 -1.89
N ALA A 330 17.40 -3.88 -1.20
CA ALA A 330 17.23 -5.30 -0.93
C ALA A 330 17.06 -6.14 -2.21
N TYR A 331 16.67 -5.52 -3.33
CA TYR A 331 16.45 -6.15 -4.64
C TYR A 331 17.57 -5.84 -5.64
N LYS A 332 18.76 -5.42 -5.19
CA LYS A 332 19.89 -4.98 -6.03
C LYS A 332 20.31 -5.98 -7.12
N ASP A 333 20.08 -7.27 -6.89
CA ASP A 333 20.41 -8.32 -7.85
C ASP A 333 19.33 -8.51 -8.93
N HIS A 334 18.21 -7.79 -8.83
CA HIS A 334 17.03 -7.89 -9.67
C HIS A 334 16.70 -6.61 -10.44
N LEU A 335 17.42 -5.51 -10.16
CA LEU A 335 17.17 -4.20 -10.78
C LEU A 335 18.46 -3.37 -10.88
N TYR A 336 18.38 -2.26 -11.58
CA TYR A 336 19.45 -1.27 -11.66
C TYR A 336 19.20 -0.18 -10.62
N LEU A 337 20.16 0.05 -9.71
CA LEU A 337 20.09 1.10 -8.71
C LEU A 337 20.70 2.38 -9.24
N GLY A 338 19.93 3.48 -9.20
CA GLY A 338 20.40 4.83 -9.49
C GLY A 338 20.34 5.73 -8.26
N ASN A 339 21.32 6.57 -8.05
CA ASN A 339 21.35 7.53 -6.96
C ASN A 339 20.98 8.95 -7.43
N ASP A 340 21.21 9.22 -8.70
CA ASP A 340 20.96 10.52 -9.36
C ASP A 340 20.58 10.35 -10.83
N SER A 341 20.36 11.46 -11.52
CA SER A 341 19.98 11.46 -12.93
C SER A 341 21.01 10.80 -13.84
N GLN A 342 22.30 10.94 -13.52
CA GLN A 342 23.39 10.40 -14.33
C GLN A 342 23.36 8.87 -14.30
N ASP A 343 23.18 8.26 -13.12
CA ASP A 343 23.05 6.82 -12.99
C ASP A 343 21.87 6.27 -13.82
N PHE A 344 20.69 6.94 -13.76
CA PHE A 344 19.54 6.55 -14.55
C PHE A 344 19.83 6.60 -16.06
N ILE A 345 20.44 7.68 -16.55
CA ILE A 345 20.80 7.85 -17.96
C ILE A 345 21.79 6.77 -18.41
N GLU A 346 22.81 6.48 -17.60
CA GLU A 346 23.81 5.46 -17.90
C GLU A 346 23.19 4.06 -17.95
N HIS A 347 22.29 3.74 -17.01
CA HIS A 347 21.58 2.47 -17.03
C HIS A 347 20.68 2.33 -18.26
N ILE A 348 19.93 3.37 -18.63
CA ILE A 348 19.10 3.36 -19.86
C ILE A 348 19.96 3.09 -21.10
N LYS A 349 21.11 3.80 -21.25
CA LYS A 349 22.05 3.60 -22.35
C LYS A 349 22.63 2.17 -22.36
N ALA A 350 23.01 1.67 -21.20
CA ALA A 350 23.57 0.33 -21.07
C ALA A 350 22.54 -0.77 -21.43
N ILE A 351 21.28 -0.60 -20.99
CA ILE A 351 20.18 -1.50 -21.33
C ILE A 351 19.91 -1.46 -22.84
N LYS A 352 19.88 -0.28 -23.45
CA LYS A 352 19.72 -0.12 -24.90
C LYS A 352 20.87 -0.78 -25.69
N ALA A 353 22.07 -0.77 -25.13
CA ALA A 353 23.25 -1.44 -25.69
C ALA A 353 23.29 -2.96 -25.44
N GLY A 354 22.24 -3.54 -24.83
CA GLY A 354 22.11 -4.99 -24.61
C GLY A 354 22.54 -5.50 -23.23
N LYS A 355 22.89 -4.61 -22.28
CA LYS A 355 23.14 -5.05 -20.90
C LYS A 355 21.82 -5.53 -20.28
N SER A 356 21.81 -6.74 -19.74
CA SER A 356 20.63 -7.31 -19.12
C SER A 356 20.95 -7.93 -17.75
N LEU A 357 19.96 -7.93 -16.86
CA LEU A 357 19.92 -8.76 -15.68
C LEU A 357 19.16 -10.07 -16.00
N ASP A 358 19.33 -11.06 -15.17
CA ASP A 358 18.57 -12.32 -15.29
C ASP A 358 17.12 -12.10 -14.84
N THR A 359 16.28 -11.71 -15.80
CA THR A 359 14.85 -11.45 -15.57
C THR A 359 14.09 -12.72 -15.21
N GLN A 360 14.50 -13.88 -15.72
CA GLN A 360 13.87 -15.15 -15.39
C GLN A 360 14.06 -15.49 -13.91
N LYS A 361 15.29 -15.37 -13.40
CA LYS A 361 15.60 -15.54 -11.97
C LYS A 361 14.80 -14.58 -11.09
N THR A 362 14.62 -13.34 -11.55
CA THR A 362 13.79 -12.33 -10.87
C THR A 362 12.34 -12.77 -10.78
N LEU A 363 11.75 -13.23 -11.88
CA LEU A 363 10.37 -13.69 -11.92
C LEU A 363 10.15 -14.92 -11.02
N GLU A 364 11.07 -15.88 -11.03
CA GLU A 364 11.02 -17.07 -10.17
C GLU A 364 11.08 -16.68 -8.69
N TYR A 365 11.99 -15.77 -8.31
CA TYR A 365 12.09 -15.27 -6.95
C TYR A 365 10.79 -14.59 -6.48
N LEU A 366 10.21 -13.70 -7.30
CA LEU A 366 8.98 -12.98 -6.97
C LEU A 366 7.78 -13.92 -6.86
N ALA A 367 7.65 -14.86 -7.78
CA ALA A 367 6.57 -15.85 -7.77
C ALA A 367 6.59 -16.71 -6.49
N ALA A 368 7.77 -17.08 -6.03
CA ALA A 368 7.94 -17.91 -4.84
C ALA A 368 7.76 -17.13 -3.53
N ASN A 369 8.27 -15.89 -3.44
CA ASN A 369 8.48 -15.21 -2.16
C ASN A 369 7.68 -13.93 -1.97
N GLU A 370 7.26 -13.28 -3.06
CA GLU A 370 6.74 -11.91 -2.99
C GLU A 370 5.27 -11.79 -3.37
N THR A 371 4.57 -12.90 -3.59
CA THR A 371 3.12 -12.88 -3.84
C THR A 371 2.33 -12.55 -2.57
N TRP A 372 1.15 -11.95 -2.71
CA TRP A 372 0.24 -11.72 -1.59
C TRP A 372 -0.14 -13.01 -0.86
N VAL A 373 -0.21 -14.14 -1.58
CA VAL A 373 -0.45 -15.47 -0.96
C VAL A 373 0.72 -15.88 -0.07
N ALA A 374 1.97 -15.68 -0.50
CA ALA A 374 3.14 -15.95 0.33
C ALA A 374 3.17 -15.07 1.58
N LYS A 375 2.83 -13.77 1.43
CA LYS A 375 2.73 -12.84 2.57
C LYS A 375 1.59 -13.22 3.52
N ALA A 376 0.43 -13.62 3.00
CA ALA A 376 -0.70 -14.09 3.81
C ALA A 376 -0.39 -15.38 4.58
N LYS A 377 0.37 -16.30 4.00
CA LYS A 377 0.86 -17.51 4.69
C LYS A 377 1.77 -17.15 5.86
N PHE A 378 2.75 -16.26 5.65
CA PHE A 378 3.63 -15.80 6.71
C PHE A 378 2.84 -15.09 7.83
N PHE A 379 1.94 -14.15 7.46
CA PHE A 379 1.04 -13.46 8.38
C PHE A 379 0.22 -14.45 9.21
N SER A 380 -0.37 -15.44 8.56
CA SER A 380 -1.15 -16.50 9.21
C SER A 380 -0.33 -17.33 10.18
N SER A 381 0.89 -17.71 9.81
CA SER A 381 1.76 -18.55 10.64
C SER A 381 2.13 -17.86 11.96
N GLU A 382 2.37 -16.54 11.93
CA GLU A 382 2.71 -15.80 13.15
C GLU A 382 1.49 -15.58 14.05
N ILE A 383 0.30 -15.44 13.48
CA ILE A 383 -0.96 -15.38 14.22
C ILE A 383 -1.29 -16.72 14.87
N LEU A 384 -1.24 -17.83 14.10
CA LEU A 384 -1.58 -19.18 14.60
C LEU A 384 -0.71 -19.62 15.76
N LYS A 385 0.54 -19.20 15.86
CA LYS A 385 1.42 -19.47 17.00
C LYS A 385 0.97 -18.81 18.31
N ARG A 386 0.05 -17.83 18.24
CA ARG A 386 -0.38 -16.97 19.36
C ARG A 386 -1.86 -17.04 19.65
N LEU A 387 -2.63 -17.68 18.81
CA LEU A 387 -4.02 -18.03 19.13
C LEU A 387 -4.05 -19.11 20.22
N PRO A 388 -4.99 -19.03 21.17
CA PRO A 388 -5.13 -19.98 22.26
C PRO A 388 -5.43 -21.40 21.79
#